data_69fc1b671e899af4c48bb679b8b88bbf
#
_entry.id   69fc1b671e899af4c48bb679b8b88bbf
#
_cell.length_a   1.000
_cell.length_b   1.000
_cell.length_c   1.000
_cell.angle_alpha   90.00
_cell.angle_beta   90.00
_cell.angle_gamma   90.00
#
_symmetry.space_group_name_H-M   'P 1'
#
loop_
_entity.id
_entity.type
_entity.pdbx_description
1 polymer ?
#
loop_
_entity_poly.entity_id
_entity_poly.type
_entity_poly.pdbx_seq_one_letter_code
_entity_poly.pdbx_strand_id
1 'polypeptide(L)'
;AHISQAFEELHERIKNAGMYTLHPWNYGRECIRYVLFAIGAYVFFHLAHTTIPASYGPWQALSYMASAISLGALWHQVAFTAHDAGHTGITHIYWLDRLIGVIVASYIGGLSLLWWCDNHDIHHLVTNHPEHDPDIQHMPIFAISPSLIPSKAYPGKNEPAGLWSSYYRRIMPLDAAARFLLPHQHKLYFIIMSVARF
;
A
#
# COMPACT_ATOMS: atom_id res chain seq x y z
N ALA A 1 -17.27 1.71 29.67
CA ALA A 1 -17.21 3.06 30.29
C ALA A 1 -15.77 3.57 30.41
N HIS A 2 -14.85 2.84 31.05
CA HIS A 2 -13.46 3.31 31.25
C HIS A 2 -12.69 3.48 29.94
N ILE A 3 -12.79 2.55 29.00
CA ILE A 3 -12.10 2.63 27.69
C ILE A 3 -12.62 3.82 26.87
N SER A 4 -13.93 4.02 26.82
CA SER A 4 -14.53 5.15 26.10
C SER A 4 -14.09 6.49 26.69
N GLN A 5 -14.02 6.59 28.03
CA GLN A 5 -13.56 7.80 28.69
C GLN A 5 -12.09 8.08 28.38
N ALA A 6 -11.22 7.07 28.45
CA ALA A 6 -9.80 7.21 28.14
C ALA A 6 -9.58 7.61 26.65
N PHE A 7 -10.44 7.09 25.76
CA PHE A 7 -10.41 7.50 24.35
C PHE A 7 -10.79 8.98 24.17
N GLU A 8 -11.86 9.43 24.83
CA GLU A 8 -12.27 10.84 24.74
C GLU A 8 -11.21 11.79 25.30
N GLU A 9 -10.60 11.44 26.43
CA GLU A 9 -9.48 12.20 27.00
C GLU A 9 -8.28 12.28 26.05
N LEU A 10 -7.93 11.18 25.39
CA LEU A 10 -6.88 11.15 24.36
C LEU A 10 -7.26 12.01 23.17
N HIS A 11 -8.48 11.90 22.69
CA HIS A 11 -8.99 12.67 21.55
C HIS A 11 -8.91 14.18 21.82
N GLU A 12 -9.37 14.63 22.99
CA GLU A 12 -9.26 16.05 23.37
C GLU A 12 -7.80 16.52 23.46
N ARG A 13 -6.88 15.68 23.95
CA ARG A 13 -5.44 16.00 23.95
C ARG A 13 -4.90 16.16 22.53
N ILE A 14 -5.28 15.30 21.59
CA ILE A 14 -4.89 15.37 20.17
C ILE A 14 -5.42 16.67 19.54
N LYS A 15 -6.69 17.01 19.77
CA LYS A 15 -7.30 18.25 19.28
C LYS A 15 -6.57 19.50 19.82
N ASN A 16 -6.33 19.53 21.12
CA ASN A 16 -5.64 20.64 21.78
C ASN A 16 -4.17 20.77 21.35
N ALA A 17 -3.54 19.68 20.93
CA ALA A 17 -2.20 19.69 20.35
C ALA A 17 -2.19 20.15 18.87
N GLY A 18 -3.34 20.48 18.28
CA GLY A 18 -3.46 20.94 16.89
C GLY A 18 -3.15 19.88 15.83
N MET A 19 -3.21 18.60 16.19
CA MET A 19 -2.84 17.51 15.28
C MET A 19 -3.80 17.31 14.11
N TYR A 20 -5.01 17.88 14.18
CA TYR A 20 -5.96 17.93 13.06
C TYR A 20 -5.80 19.18 12.18
N THR A 21 -4.81 20.04 12.47
CA THR A 21 -4.61 21.26 11.69
C THR A 21 -3.98 20.92 10.35
N LEU A 22 -4.63 21.34 9.27
CA LEU A 22 -4.12 21.17 7.92
C LEU A 22 -2.90 22.07 7.68
N HIS A 23 -1.83 21.49 7.15
CA HIS A 23 -0.61 22.19 6.76
C HIS A 23 -0.33 22.02 5.25
N PRO A 24 -0.98 22.83 4.37
CA PRO A 24 -0.86 22.65 2.90
C PRO A 24 0.57 22.68 2.37
N TRP A 25 1.47 23.39 3.06
CA TRP A 25 2.88 23.44 2.68
C TRP A 25 3.59 22.08 2.70
N ASN A 26 3.15 21.15 3.56
CA ASN A 26 3.71 19.81 3.58
C ASN A 26 3.45 19.10 2.25
N TYR A 27 2.24 19.18 1.71
CA TYR A 27 1.95 18.62 0.38
C TYR A 27 2.62 19.39 -0.76
N GLY A 28 2.85 20.70 -0.61
CA GLY A 28 3.67 21.47 -1.55
C GLY A 28 5.12 20.93 -1.65
N ARG A 29 5.71 20.57 -0.52
CA ARG A 29 7.05 19.93 -0.49
C ARG A 29 7.02 18.54 -1.13
N GLU A 30 5.97 17.74 -0.91
CA GLU A 30 5.81 16.44 -1.56
C GLU A 30 5.71 16.61 -3.08
N CYS A 31 4.93 17.56 -3.57
CA CYS A 31 4.84 17.85 -5.02
C CYS A 31 6.20 18.17 -5.64
N ILE A 32 7.02 18.99 -4.95
CA ILE A 32 8.41 19.26 -5.42
C ILE A 32 9.21 17.97 -5.54
N ARG A 33 9.12 17.09 -4.54
CA ARG A 33 9.80 15.79 -4.53
C ARG A 33 9.36 14.90 -5.71
N TYR A 34 8.04 14.86 -6.00
CA TYR A 34 7.51 14.09 -7.13
C TYR A 34 8.03 14.59 -8.46
N VAL A 35 8.08 15.92 -8.64
CA VAL A 35 8.66 16.54 -9.84
C VAL A 35 10.14 16.18 -9.97
N LEU A 36 10.90 16.23 -8.91
CA LEU A 36 12.33 15.86 -8.93
C LEU A 36 12.54 14.37 -9.30
N PHE A 37 11.73 13.45 -8.76
CA PHE A 37 11.80 12.05 -9.13
C PHE A 37 11.37 11.82 -10.59
N ALA A 38 10.34 12.49 -11.06
CA ALA A 38 9.91 12.41 -12.47
C ALA A 38 10.99 12.91 -13.42
N ILE A 39 11.61 14.06 -13.11
CA ILE A 39 12.75 14.60 -13.86
C ILE A 39 13.93 13.62 -13.84
N GLY A 40 14.27 13.07 -12.68
CA GLY A 40 15.33 12.09 -12.54
C GLY A 40 15.08 10.85 -13.40
N ALA A 41 13.86 10.29 -13.34
CA ALA A 41 13.48 9.15 -14.16
C ALA A 41 13.64 9.45 -15.67
N TYR A 42 13.13 10.60 -16.12
CA TYR A 42 13.23 11.00 -17.52
C TYR A 42 14.69 11.25 -17.95
N VAL A 43 15.44 12.03 -17.19
CA VAL A 43 16.83 12.40 -17.54
C VAL A 43 17.71 11.17 -17.63
N PHE A 44 17.68 10.27 -16.62
CA PHE A 44 18.48 9.05 -16.64
C PHE A 44 18.06 8.09 -17.75
N PHE A 45 16.75 8.00 -18.04
CA PHE A 45 16.27 7.23 -19.19
C PHE A 45 16.80 7.81 -20.51
N HIS A 46 16.68 9.11 -20.71
CA HIS A 46 17.14 9.80 -21.91
C HIS A 46 18.66 9.65 -22.09
N LEU A 47 19.45 9.84 -21.03
CA LEU A 47 20.90 9.61 -21.08
C LEU A 47 21.25 8.18 -21.50
N ALA A 48 20.60 7.19 -20.91
CA ALA A 48 20.84 5.79 -21.27
C ALA A 48 20.44 5.47 -22.71
N HIS A 49 19.34 6.05 -23.19
CA HIS A 49 18.77 5.69 -24.49
C HIS A 49 19.40 6.43 -25.66
N THR A 50 19.78 7.69 -25.48
CA THR A 50 20.20 8.54 -26.58
C THR A 50 21.65 9.03 -26.50
N THR A 51 22.23 9.13 -25.30
CA THR A 51 23.50 9.84 -25.10
C THR A 51 24.66 8.87 -24.84
N ILE A 52 24.45 7.82 -24.07
CA ILE A 52 25.49 6.84 -23.73
C ILE A 52 25.58 5.80 -24.85
N PRO A 53 26.72 5.70 -25.57
CA PRO A 53 26.90 4.68 -26.59
C PRO A 53 26.81 3.27 -26.04
N ALA A 54 26.29 2.32 -26.81
CA ALA A 54 26.16 0.93 -26.41
C ALA A 54 27.52 0.28 -26.03
N SER A 55 28.62 0.81 -26.54
CA SER A 55 29.99 0.39 -26.15
C SER A 55 30.33 0.68 -24.68
N TYR A 56 29.61 1.60 -24.03
CA TYR A 56 29.70 1.90 -22.60
C TYR A 56 28.60 1.18 -21.80
N GLY A 57 28.36 -0.09 -22.10
CA GLY A 57 27.27 -0.89 -21.54
C GLY A 57 27.04 -0.80 -20.02
N PRO A 58 28.09 -0.85 -19.16
CA PRO A 58 27.91 -0.68 -17.71
C PRO A 58 27.30 0.67 -17.32
N TRP A 59 27.71 1.76 -17.95
CA TRP A 59 27.18 3.11 -17.68
C TRP A 59 25.76 3.27 -18.19
N GLN A 60 25.46 2.67 -19.35
CA GLN A 60 24.10 2.64 -19.89
C GLN A 60 23.17 1.88 -18.94
N ALA A 61 23.57 0.70 -18.47
CA ALA A 61 22.82 -0.10 -17.51
C ALA A 61 22.61 0.64 -16.17
N LEU A 62 23.64 1.31 -15.68
CA LEU A 62 23.54 2.11 -14.44
C LEU A 62 22.55 3.26 -14.60
N SER A 63 22.53 3.92 -15.77
CA SER A 63 21.58 5.00 -16.04
C SER A 63 20.13 4.49 -16.13
N TYR A 64 19.89 3.35 -16.78
CA TYR A 64 18.56 2.73 -16.77
C TYR A 64 18.14 2.33 -15.34
N MET A 65 19.05 1.80 -14.54
CA MET A 65 18.78 1.48 -13.14
C MET A 65 18.43 2.73 -12.32
N ALA A 66 19.17 3.82 -12.48
CA ALA A 66 18.88 5.09 -11.83
C ALA A 66 17.51 5.65 -12.23
N SER A 67 17.14 5.53 -13.52
CA SER A 67 15.80 5.87 -14.00
C SER A 67 14.72 5.02 -13.32
N ALA A 68 14.90 3.71 -13.30
CA ALA A 68 13.95 2.80 -12.67
C ALA A 68 13.79 3.05 -11.16
N ILE A 69 14.89 3.31 -10.45
CA ILE A 69 14.86 3.68 -9.02
C ILE A 69 14.09 4.99 -8.82
N SER A 70 14.35 6.00 -9.65
CA SER A 70 13.65 7.30 -9.56
C SER A 70 12.15 7.14 -9.81
N LEU A 71 11.76 6.34 -10.79
CA LEU A 71 10.35 6.05 -11.09
C LEU A 71 9.69 5.24 -9.95
N GLY A 72 10.38 4.25 -9.43
CA GLY A 72 9.91 3.46 -8.28
C GLY A 72 9.72 4.32 -7.04
N ALA A 73 10.67 5.24 -6.76
CA ALA A 73 10.56 6.20 -5.66
C ALA A 73 9.37 7.15 -5.86
N LEU A 74 9.13 7.63 -7.07
CA LEU A 74 7.94 8.42 -7.39
C LEU A 74 6.66 7.65 -7.07
N TRP A 75 6.50 6.44 -7.58
CA TRP A 75 5.30 5.63 -7.35
C TRP A 75 5.09 5.31 -5.86
N HIS A 76 6.16 4.98 -5.15
CA HIS A 76 6.09 4.77 -3.71
C HIS A 76 5.56 6.02 -2.97
N GLN A 77 6.06 7.21 -3.30
CA GLN A 77 5.64 8.45 -2.65
C GLN A 77 4.19 8.84 -3.00
N VAL A 78 3.80 8.74 -4.26
CA VAL A 78 2.42 9.09 -4.66
C VAL A 78 1.37 8.14 -4.08
N ALA A 79 1.74 6.90 -3.72
CA ALA A 79 0.83 5.99 -3.03
C ALA A 79 0.34 6.53 -1.68
N PHE A 80 1.23 7.17 -0.91
CA PHE A 80 0.85 7.80 0.37
C PHE A 80 -0.04 9.02 0.18
N THR A 81 0.20 9.84 -0.85
CA THR A 81 -0.73 10.94 -1.18
C THR A 81 -2.09 10.42 -1.63
N ALA A 82 -2.12 9.32 -2.36
CA ALA A 82 -3.37 8.66 -2.73
C ALA A 82 -4.14 8.15 -1.50
N HIS A 83 -3.41 7.55 -0.54
CA HIS A 83 -3.94 7.11 0.76
C HIS A 83 -4.57 8.28 1.52
N ASP A 84 -3.85 9.38 1.70
CA ASP A 84 -4.35 10.55 2.41
C ASP A 84 -5.56 11.19 1.71
N ALA A 85 -5.54 11.24 0.37
CA ALA A 85 -6.70 11.68 -0.42
C ALA A 85 -7.91 10.75 -0.24
N GLY A 86 -7.66 9.45 -0.16
CA GLY A 86 -8.69 8.43 0.13
C GLY A 86 -9.37 8.67 1.47
N HIS A 87 -8.65 9.13 2.47
CA HIS A 87 -9.16 9.48 3.79
C HIS A 87 -9.67 10.92 3.92
N THR A 88 -9.73 11.68 2.83
CA THR A 88 -10.10 13.11 2.86
C THR A 88 -9.15 13.92 3.76
N GLY A 89 -7.87 13.54 3.79
CA GLY A 89 -6.85 14.08 4.70
C GLY A 89 -6.01 15.21 4.11
N ILE A 90 -6.12 15.53 2.81
CA ILE A 90 -5.28 16.55 2.16
C ILE A 90 -5.89 17.94 2.27
N THR A 91 -7.15 18.10 1.85
CA THR A 91 -7.85 19.40 1.82
C THR A 91 -9.01 19.45 2.79
N HIS A 92 -9.42 18.31 3.34
CA HIS A 92 -10.64 18.12 4.11
C HIS A 92 -11.93 18.45 3.32
N ILE A 93 -11.83 18.58 1.98
CA ILE A 93 -12.96 18.77 1.08
C ILE A 93 -13.13 17.48 0.26
N TYR A 94 -14.18 16.72 0.53
CA TYR A 94 -14.41 15.38 -0.01
C TYR A 94 -14.21 15.28 -1.53
N TRP A 95 -14.90 16.14 -2.31
CA TRP A 95 -14.82 16.06 -3.77
C TRP A 95 -13.43 16.40 -4.32
N LEU A 96 -12.70 17.33 -3.65
CA LEU A 96 -11.36 17.74 -4.05
C LEU A 96 -10.34 16.64 -3.75
N ASP A 97 -10.41 16.06 -2.55
CA ASP A 97 -9.55 14.94 -2.18
C ASP A 97 -9.82 13.71 -3.07
N ARG A 98 -11.08 13.44 -3.41
CA ARG A 98 -11.42 12.39 -4.38
C ARG A 98 -10.83 12.67 -5.77
N LEU A 99 -10.86 13.91 -6.24
CA LEU A 99 -10.26 14.30 -7.52
C LEU A 99 -8.74 14.11 -7.48
N ILE A 100 -8.07 14.60 -6.43
CA ILE A 100 -6.62 14.40 -6.23
C ILE A 100 -6.30 12.91 -6.21
N GLY A 101 -7.02 12.13 -5.42
CA GLY A 101 -6.80 10.69 -5.30
C GLY A 101 -7.03 9.93 -6.60
N VAL A 102 -8.05 10.28 -7.40
CA VAL A 102 -8.27 9.68 -8.72
C VAL A 102 -7.11 9.98 -9.66
N ILE A 103 -6.62 11.23 -9.69
CA ILE A 103 -5.47 11.59 -10.52
C ILE A 103 -4.23 10.80 -10.07
N VAL A 104 -3.93 10.82 -8.80
CA VAL A 104 -2.70 10.24 -8.24
C VAL A 104 -2.74 8.72 -8.22
N ALA A 105 -3.80 8.11 -7.71
CA ALA A 105 -3.92 6.65 -7.62
C ALA A 105 -4.27 6.03 -8.97
N SER A 106 -5.32 6.51 -9.65
CA SER A 106 -5.86 5.79 -10.79
C SER A 106 -5.08 6.08 -12.07
N TYR A 107 -4.72 7.34 -12.36
CA TYR A 107 -4.01 7.68 -13.59
C TYR A 107 -2.49 7.55 -13.46
N ILE A 108 -1.88 8.05 -12.38
CA ILE A 108 -0.42 7.96 -12.20
C ILE A 108 -0.04 6.61 -11.61
N GLY A 109 -0.73 6.21 -10.54
CA GLY A 109 -0.46 4.99 -9.81
C GLY A 109 -1.00 3.72 -10.49
N GLY A 110 -2.05 3.81 -11.33
CA GLY A 110 -2.70 2.67 -12.00
C GLY A 110 -3.48 1.75 -11.04
N LEU A 111 -3.94 2.28 -9.89
CA LEU A 111 -4.77 1.59 -8.91
C LEU A 111 -6.07 2.36 -8.72
N SER A 112 -7.21 1.67 -8.80
CA SER A 112 -8.51 2.33 -8.58
C SER A 112 -8.61 2.87 -7.15
N LEU A 113 -8.71 4.21 -7.01
CA LEU A 113 -8.93 4.84 -5.72
C LEU A 113 -10.22 4.33 -5.05
N LEU A 114 -11.30 4.21 -5.80
CA LEU A 114 -12.60 3.83 -5.23
C LEU A 114 -12.58 2.40 -4.71
N TRP A 115 -12.00 1.47 -5.47
CA TRP A 115 -11.81 0.09 -4.99
C TRP A 115 -10.94 0.06 -3.73
N TRP A 116 -9.86 0.84 -3.72
CA TRP A 116 -8.97 0.89 -2.57
C TRP A 116 -9.68 1.45 -1.33
N CYS A 117 -10.47 2.53 -1.46
CA CYS A 117 -11.24 3.07 -0.35
C CYS A 117 -12.24 2.05 0.21
N ASP A 118 -12.99 1.37 -0.66
CA ASP A 118 -13.96 0.35 -0.26
C ASP A 118 -13.30 -0.78 0.55
N ASN A 119 -12.12 -1.21 0.10
CA ASN A 119 -11.32 -2.24 0.77
C ASN A 119 -10.74 -1.73 2.11
N HIS A 120 -10.09 -0.57 2.08
CA HIS A 120 -9.32 -0.03 3.20
C HIS A 120 -10.20 0.56 4.32
N ASP A 121 -11.39 1.05 4.00
CA ASP A 121 -12.38 1.48 5.01
C ASP A 121 -12.83 0.28 5.87
N ILE A 122 -12.93 -0.92 5.29
CA ILE A 122 -13.20 -2.17 6.05
C ILE A 122 -12.04 -2.47 6.99
N HIS A 123 -10.79 -2.31 6.53
CA HIS A 123 -9.62 -2.46 7.39
C HIS A 123 -9.71 -1.55 8.63
N HIS A 124 -10.07 -0.28 8.47
CA HIS A 124 -10.23 0.64 9.60
C HIS A 124 -11.36 0.27 10.56
N LEU A 125 -12.43 -0.35 10.05
CA LEU A 125 -13.57 -0.79 10.87
C LEU A 125 -13.29 -2.06 11.67
N VAL A 126 -12.56 -3.01 11.09
CA VAL A 126 -12.33 -4.34 11.67
C VAL A 126 -10.84 -4.73 11.64
N THR A 127 -9.99 -3.78 11.93
CA THR A 127 -8.52 -3.89 11.87
C THR A 127 -8.01 -5.18 12.52
N ASN A 128 -7.19 -5.93 11.76
CA ASN A 128 -6.58 -7.21 12.14
C ASN A 128 -7.58 -8.36 12.40
N HIS A 129 -8.84 -8.21 11.97
CA HIS A 129 -9.76 -9.34 12.04
C HIS A 129 -9.45 -10.37 10.96
N PRO A 130 -9.13 -11.64 11.29
CA PRO A 130 -8.59 -12.59 10.32
C PRO A 130 -9.51 -12.88 9.13
N GLU A 131 -10.84 -12.87 9.33
CA GLU A 131 -11.83 -13.18 8.29
C GLU A 131 -12.41 -11.95 7.61
N HIS A 132 -12.33 -10.77 8.24
CA HIS A 132 -13.05 -9.58 7.76
C HIS A 132 -12.15 -8.46 7.27
N ASP A 133 -10.89 -8.41 7.73
CA ASP A 133 -9.95 -7.38 7.32
C ASP A 133 -9.21 -7.79 6.02
N PRO A 134 -9.55 -7.19 4.87
CA PRO A 134 -8.93 -7.57 3.61
C PRO A 134 -7.45 -7.18 3.50
N ASP A 135 -7.00 -6.17 4.24
CA ASP A 135 -5.61 -5.66 4.16
C ASP A 135 -4.58 -6.61 4.77
N ILE A 136 -5.03 -7.58 5.56
CA ILE A 136 -4.13 -8.60 6.14
C ILE A 136 -4.24 -9.97 5.45
N GLN A 137 -5.06 -10.08 4.42
CA GLN A 137 -5.39 -11.36 3.75
C GLN A 137 -4.53 -11.56 2.51
N HIS A 138 -3.23 -11.72 2.68
CA HIS A 138 -2.24 -11.85 1.60
C HIS A 138 -1.70 -13.28 1.42
N MET A 139 -2.54 -14.29 1.64
CA MET A 139 -2.16 -15.68 1.34
C MET A 139 -1.84 -15.85 -0.17
N PRO A 140 -0.83 -16.59 -0.54
CA PRO A 140 0.01 -17.52 0.25
C PRO A 140 1.28 -16.89 0.84
N ILE A 141 1.47 -15.58 0.76
CA ILE A 141 2.73 -14.90 1.03
C ILE A 141 2.84 -14.46 2.49
N PHE A 142 1.74 -13.98 3.04
CA PHE A 142 1.70 -13.38 4.35
C PHE A 142 0.47 -13.81 5.15
N ALA A 143 0.68 -14.07 6.44
CA ALA A 143 -0.37 -14.21 7.44
C ALA A 143 0.11 -13.58 8.76
N ILE A 144 -0.77 -12.87 9.45
CA ILE A 144 -0.43 -12.22 10.74
C ILE A 144 -0.03 -13.27 11.77
N SER A 145 -0.76 -14.38 11.85
CA SER A 145 -0.44 -15.46 12.76
C SER A 145 -0.85 -16.82 12.18
N PRO A 146 0.00 -17.85 12.30
CA PRO A 146 -0.37 -19.21 11.94
C PRO A 146 -1.58 -19.74 12.69
N SER A 147 -1.83 -19.25 13.93
CA SER A 147 -2.98 -19.65 14.75
C SER A 147 -4.33 -19.20 14.20
N LEU A 148 -4.32 -18.19 13.32
CA LEU A 148 -5.52 -17.69 12.64
C LEU A 148 -5.88 -18.49 11.39
N ILE A 149 -5.01 -19.41 10.95
CA ILE A 149 -5.25 -20.24 9.79
C ILE A 149 -5.79 -21.60 10.29
N PRO A 150 -7.07 -21.95 10.03
CA PRO A 150 -7.59 -23.24 10.41
C PRO A 150 -6.77 -24.37 9.78
N SER A 151 -6.29 -25.29 10.60
CA SER A 151 -5.52 -26.45 10.14
C SER A 151 -6.39 -27.57 9.55
N LYS A 152 -7.72 -27.46 9.68
CA LYS A 152 -8.70 -28.43 9.19
C LYS A 152 -9.62 -27.76 8.17
N ALA A 153 -10.10 -28.54 7.22
CA ALA A 153 -11.14 -28.10 6.30
C ALA A 153 -12.39 -27.63 7.08
N TYR A 154 -13.09 -26.65 6.56
CA TYR A 154 -14.34 -26.17 7.16
C TYR A 154 -15.35 -27.33 7.25
N PRO A 155 -16.01 -27.54 8.40
CA PRO A 155 -16.97 -28.62 8.56
C PRO A 155 -18.09 -28.54 7.50
N GLY A 156 -18.32 -29.64 6.79
CA GLY A 156 -19.39 -29.74 5.81
C GLY A 156 -19.09 -29.16 4.41
N LYS A 157 -17.87 -28.69 4.18
CA LYS A 157 -17.41 -28.25 2.85
C LYS A 157 -16.23 -29.09 2.39
N ASN A 158 -16.26 -29.58 1.14
CA ASN A 158 -15.12 -30.23 0.47
C ASN A 158 -14.04 -29.22 0.07
N GLU A 159 -13.77 -28.25 0.93
CA GLU A 159 -12.84 -27.19 0.63
C GLU A 159 -11.54 -27.37 1.42
N PRO A 160 -10.39 -26.96 0.86
CA PRO A 160 -9.10 -27.11 1.53
C PRO A 160 -9.05 -26.31 2.83
N ALA A 161 -8.19 -26.71 3.75
CA ALA A 161 -7.83 -25.88 4.90
C ALA A 161 -7.34 -24.52 4.44
N GLY A 162 -7.73 -23.45 5.12
CA GLY A 162 -7.37 -22.08 4.72
C GLY A 162 -8.10 -21.03 5.52
N LEU A 163 -7.86 -19.79 5.19
CA LEU A 163 -8.50 -18.63 5.80
C LEU A 163 -9.73 -18.22 4.99
N TRP A 164 -10.90 -18.16 5.64
CA TRP A 164 -12.09 -17.60 5.02
C TRP A 164 -12.00 -16.08 4.95
N SER A 165 -12.26 -15.52 3.77
CA SER A 165 -12.40 -14.09 3.57
C SER A 165 -13.86 -13.72 3.32
N SER A 166 -14.45 -12.92 4.20
CA SER A 166 -15.81 -12.40 4.01
C SER A 166 -15.86 -11.34 2.92
N TYR A 167 -14.78 -10.58 2.74
CA TYR A 167 -14.66 -9.56 1.69
C TYR A 167 -14.59 -10.20 0.30
N TYR A 168 -13.62 -11.12 0.10
CA TYR A 168 -13.46 -11.81 -1.19
C TYR A 168 -14.45 -12.97 -1.38
N ARG A 169 -15.22 -13.34 -0.35
CA ARG A 169 -16.20 -14.44 -0.33
C ARG A 169 -15.61 -15.78 -0.79
N ARG A 170 -14.38 -16.05 -0.39
CA ARG A 170 -13.65 -17.27 -0.75
C ARG A 170 -12.75 -17.74 0.39
N ILE A 171 -12.37 -19.02 0.34
CA ILE A 171 -11.30 -19.55 1.17
C ILE A 171 -9.96 -19.25 0.48
N MET A 172 -9.03 -18.67 1.21
CA MET A 172 -7.64 -18.53 0.82
C MET A 172 -6.91 -19.80 1.26
N PRO A 173 -6.52 -20.70 0.34
CA PRO A 173 -6.09 -22.04 0.72
C PRO A 173 -4.74 -22.04 1.42
N LEU A 174 -4.59 -22.90 2.41
CA LEU A 174 -3.30 -23.28 2.99
C LEU A 174 -2.68 -24.40 2.14
N ASP A 175 -2.38 -24.09 0.89
CA ASP A 175 -1.81 -24.99 -0.10
C ASP A 175 -0.29 -25.22 0.08
N ALA A 176 0.35 -25.90 -0.86
CA ALA A 176 1.78 -26.16 -0.83
C ALA A 176 2.61 -24.87 -0.89
N ALA A 177 2.16 -23.85 -1.65
CA ALA A 177 2.83 -22.56 -1.73
C ALA A 177 2.74 -21.81 -0.40
N ALA A 178 1.57 -21.74 0.22
CA ALA A 178 1.40 -21.13 1.53
C ALA A 178 2.22 -21.83 2.62
N ARG A 179 2.22 -23.18 2.63
CA ARG A 179 3.03 -23.97 3.58
C ARG A 179 4.53 -23.76 3.42
N PHE A 180 4.99 -23.48 2.21
CA PHE A 180 6.41 -23.17 1.94
C PHE A 180 6.74 -21.70 2.26
N LEU A 181 5.90 -20.73 1.86
CA LEU A 181 6.22 -19.30 1.96
C LEU A 181 6.00 -18.74 3.35
N LEU A 182 4.91 -19.08 4.03
CA LEU A 182 4.57 -18.50 5.33
C LEU A 182 5.64 -18.70 6.43
N PRO A 183 6.28 -19.85 6.60
CA PRO A 183 7.37 -19.99 7.57
C PRO A 183 8.57 -19.08 7.29
N HIS A 184 8.72 -18.62 6.04
CA HIS A 184 9.83 -17.80 5.58
C HIS A 184 9.42 -16.32 5.40
N GLN A 185 8.18 -15.96 5.70
CA GLN A 185 7.65 -14.60 5.49
C GLN A 185 8.52 -13.51 6.14
N HIS A 186 9.08 -13.77 7.32
CA HIS A 186 9.97 -12.83 8.02
C HIS A 186 11.26 -12.48 7.26
N LYS A 187 11.69 -13.32 6.29
CA LYS A 187 12.83 -13.08 5.40
C LYS A 187 12.40 -12.56 4.04
N LEU A 188 11.24 -13.00 3.57
CA LEU A 188 10.77 -12.74 2.21
C LEU A 188 9.89 -11.48 2.13
N TYR A 189 9.32 -11.03 3.24
CA TYR A 189 8.33 -9.94 3.26
C TYR A 189 8.80 -8.70 2.50
N PHE A 190 9.93 -8.13 2.88
CA PHE A 190 10.43 -6.92 2.22
C PHE A 190 10.84 -7.13 0.77
N ILE A 191 11.37 -8.31 0.44
CA ILE A 191 11.75 -8.66 -0.94
C ILE A 191 10.50 -8.73 -1.81
N ILE A 192 9.47 -9.43 -1.34
CA ILE A 192 8.20 -9.57 -2.06
C ILE A 192 7.51 -8.22 -2.17
N MET A 193 7.40 -7.46 -1.08
CA MET A 193 6.76 -6.15 -1.07
C MET A 193 7.46 -5.11 -1.94
N SER A 194 8.76 -5.27 -2.22
CA SER A 194 9.50 -4.36 -3.11
C SER A 194 9.16 -4.55 -4.60
N VAL A 195 8.62 -5.70 -4.98
CA VAL A 195 8.30 -6.04 -6.38
C VAL A 195 6.83 -6.41 -6.60
N ALA A 196 6.15 -6.81 -5.54
CA ALA A 196 4.74 -7.15 -5.59
C ALA A 196 3.87 -5.89 -5.54
N ARG A 197 2.79 -5.92 -6.29
CA ARG A 197 1.78 -4.89 -6.30
C ARG A 197 0.45 -5.55 -5.95
N PHE A 198 -0.03 -5.26 -4.76
CA PHE A 198 -1.27 -5.81 -4.22
C PHE A 198 -2.41 -4.83 -4.41
#